data_57716472be0b9f6d2e11aab32f3c5b0e
#
_entry.id   57716472be0b9f6d2e11aab32f3c5b0e
#
_cell.length_a   1.000
_cell.length_b   1.000
_cell.length_c   1.000
_cell.angle_alpha   90.00
_cell.angle_beta   90.00
_cell.angle_gamma   90.00
#
_symmetry.space_group_name_H-M   'P 1'
#
loop_
_entity.id
_entity.type
_entity.pdbx_description
1 polymer ?
#
loop_
_entity_poly.entity_id
_entity_poly.type
_entity_poly.pdbx_seq_one_letter_code
_entity_poly.pdbx_strand_id
1 'polypeptide(L)'
;QLSRGEILSAAGSMEGTMIADVRLQLLKSGQRSLKSGTRVHLYHGAAELVCKIILFDRVVLKPGEEAIVQLRMEQVTAMKAGDHFVIRFYSPVETIGGGVVLNPNGVKRKKGQNADAAVRYACTGKERKKAHAAGKITEEMCGNSVFLQLQELYLKSGFMPPLTDEVKKGFSGERDFSEVFFAMVRDGVLVRFDEKHY
;
A
#
# COMPACT_ATOMS: atom_id res chain seq x y z
N GLN A 1 -15.64 21.15 16.27
CA GLN A 1 -16.64 20.98 15.21
C GLN A 1 -15.98 20.21 14.09
N LEU A 2 -16.56 19.07 13.67
CA LEU A 2 -16.03 18.23 12.61
C LEU A 2 -16.62 18.66 11.28
N SER A 3 -15.76 18.79 10.26
CA SER A 3 -16.12 19.12 8.89
C SER A 3 -16.22 17.86 8.02
N ARG A 4 -16.97 17.94 6.92
CA ARG A 4 -17.08 16.82 5.98
C ARG A 4 -15.70 16.50 5.37
N GLY A 5 -15.31 15.24 5.43
CA GLY A 5 -14.02 14.76 4.90
C GLY A 5 -12.90 14.72 5.93
N GLU A 6 -13.12 15.19 7.15
CA GLU A 6 -12.18 15.00 8.25
C GLU A 6 -12.18 13.54 8.73
N ILE A 7 -11.03 13.06 9.16
CA ILE A 7 -10.83 11.69 9.63
C ILE A 7 -10.49 11.72 11.12
N LEU A 8 -11.27 10.99 11.91
CA LEU A 8 -10.95 10.75 13.32
C LEU A 8 -10.09 9.49 13.45
N SER A 9 -8.99 9.62 14.13
CA SER A 9 -8.08 8.50 14.40
C SER A 9 -7.48 8.60 15.79
N ALA A 10 -6.99 7.49 16.33
CA ALA A 10 -6.23 7.53 17.58
C ALA A 10 -4.97 8.39 17.41
N ALA A 11 -4.55 9.08 18.46
CA ALA A 11 -3.38 9.94 18.41
C ALA A 11 -2.14 9.16 17.94
N GLY A 12 -1.44 9.70 16.94
CA GLY A 12 -0.25 9.07 16.35
C GLY A 12 -0.48 7.87 15.42
N SER A 13 -1.74 7.45 15.19
CA SER A 13 -2.04 6.30 14.31
C SER A 13 -2.05 6.65 12.83
N MET A 14 -2.20 7.90 12.47
CA MET A 14 -2.19 8.40 11.10
C MET A 14 -1.37 9.68 11.00
N GLU A 15 -0.73 9.87 9.86
CA GLU A 15 -0.01 11.09 9.52
C GLU A 15 -0.67 11.76 8.32
N GLY A 16 -0.71 13.10 8.33
CA GLY A 16 -1.16 13.86 7.19
C GLY A 16 -0.19 13.73 6.02
N THR A 17 -0.71 13.52 4.83
CA THR A 17 0.08 13.39 3.60
C THR A 17 -0.48 14.23 2.47
N MET A 18 0.39 14.64 1.56
CA MET A 18 0.03 15.26 0.27
C MET A 18 0.44 14.38 -0.92
N ILE A 19 1.14 13.27 -0.67
CA ILE A 19 1.66 12.40 -1.73
C ILE A 19 1.43 10.94 -1.32
N ALA A 20 0.74 10.20 -2.17
CA ALA A 20 0.53 8.77 -1.98
C ALA A 20 0.93 8.00 -3.24
N ASP A 21 1.58 6.85 -3.07
CA ASP A 21 1.80 5.90 -4.16
C ASP A 21 0.64 4.90 -4.15
N VAL A 22 0.01 4.70 -5.30
CA VAL A 22 -1.23 3.91 -5.40
C VAL A 22 -1.20 2.99 -6.62
N ARG A 23 -1.99 1.94 -6.56
CA ARG A 23 -2.37 1.14 -7.72
C ARG A 23 -3.67 1.71 -8.25
N LEU A 24 -3.64 2.20 -9.48
CA LEU A 24 -4.78 2.80 -10.17
C LEU A 24 -5.21 1.92 -11.33
N GLN A 25 -6.50 1.64 -11.41
CA GLN A 25 -7.13 0.98 -12.55
C GLN A 25 -8.17 1.90 -13.18
N LEU A 26 -8.10 2.10 -14.49
CA LEU A 26 -9.12 2.81 -15.24
C LEU A 26 -10.28 1.89 -15.61
N LEU A 27 -11.49 2.42 -15.63
CA LEU A 27 -12.69 1.69 -16.06
C LEU A 27 -12.58 1.30 -17.53
N LYS A 28 -12.94 0.07 -17.88
CA LYS A 28 -12.96 -0.42 -19.26
C LYS A 28 -13.99 0.33 -20.13
N SER A 29 -15.09 0.79 -19.51
CA SER A 29 -16.16 1.54 -20.18
C SER A 29 -15.79 2.99 -20.47
N GLY A 30 -14.67 3.49 -19.92
CA GLY A 30 -14.24 4.87 -20.14
C GLY A 30 -13.79 5.09 -21.59
N GLN A 31 -14.08 6.27 -22.14
CA GLN A 31 -13.69 6.65 -23.50
C GLN A 31 -12.38 7.45 -23.51
N ARG A 32 -11.95 7.96 -22.37
CA ARG A 32 -10.84 8.90 -22.26
C ARG A 32 -9.63 8.29 -21.58
N SER A 33 -8.47 8.48 -22.20
CA SER A 33 -7.18 8.10 -21.58
C SER A 33 -6.73 9.15 -20.58
N LEU A 34 -6.00 8.73 -19.57
CA LEU A 34 -5.43 9.58 -18.53
C LEU A 34 -3.96 9.89 -18.84
N LYS A 35 -3.63 11.17 -18.97
CA LYS A 35 -2.26 11.62 -19.18
C LYS A 35 -1.56 11.91 -17.85
N SER A 36 -0.25 11.69 -17.78
CA SER A 36 0.55 12.07 -16.62
C SER A 36 0.48 13.58 -16.38
N GLY A 37 0.24 13.99 -15.14
CA GLY A 37 0.04 15.39 -14.75
C GLY A 37 -1.41 15.88 -14.80
N THR A 38 -2.37 15.04 -15.23
CA THR A 38 -3.79 15.40 -15.23
C THR A 38 -4.29 15.64 -13.81
N ARG A 39 -5.03 16.74 -13.64
CA ARG A 39 -5.79 17.01 -12.40
C ARG A 39 -7.11 16.27 -12.42
N VAL A 40 -7.43 15.64 -11.31
CA VAL A 40 -8.66 14.87 -11.11
C VAL A 40 -9.24 15.14 -9.72
N HIS A 41 -10.53 14.89 -9.56
CA HIS A 41 -11.14 14.75 -8.25
C HIS A 41 -10.83 13.35 -7.70
N LEU A 42 -10.34 13.30 -6.48
CA LEU A 42 -10.07 12.10 -5.71
C LEU A 42 -11.12 11.99 -4.60
N TYR A 43 -11.81 10.88 -4.55
CA TYR A 43 -12.76 10.54 -3.49
C TYR A 43 -12.18 9.44 -2.62
N HIS A 44 -11.94 9.77 -1.36
CA HIS A 44 -11.43 8.85 -0.36
C HIS A 44 -12.28 8.95 0.91
N GLY A 45 -13.00 7.88 1.26
CA GLY A 45 -13.99 7.94 2.32
C GLY A 45 -15.03 9.03 2.05
N ALA A 46 -15.21 9.97 2.98
CA ALA A 46 -16.09 11.12 2.85
C ALA A 46 -15.38 12.37 2.27
N ALA A 47 -14.08 12.30 2.06
CA ALA A 47 -13.29 13.41 1.55
C ALA A 47 -13.34 13.50 0.02
N GLU A 48 -13.47 14.73 -0.48
CA GLU A 48 -13.30 15.08 -1.87
C GLU A 48 -12.08 16.01 -1.99
N LEU A 49 -11.09 15.58 -2.74
CA LEU A 49 -9.81 16.26 -2.89
C LEU A 49 -9.48 16.47 -4.35
N VAL A 50 -8.69 17.49 -4.65
CA VAL A 50 -8.08 17.64 -5.97
C VAL A 50 -6.67 17.10 -5.92
N CYS A 51 -6.31 16.27 -6.89
CA CYS A 51 -4.97 15.74 -7.01
C CYS A 51 -4.47 15.71 -8.45
N LYS A 52 -3.16 15.66 -8.61
CA LYS A 52 -2.47 15.39 -9.90
C LYS A 52 -1.99 13.95 -9.90
N ILE A 53 -2.24 13.25 -11.00
CA ILE A 53 -1.78 11.87 -11.20
C ILE A 53 -0.46 11.89 -11.96
N ILE A 54 0.58 11.29 -11.40
CA ILE A 54 1.89 11.14 -12.03
C ILE A 54 2.11 9.68 -12.37
N LEU A 55 2.21 9.39 -13.67
CA LEU A 55 2.59 8.07 -14.19
C LEU A 55 4.11 7.97 -14.19
N PHE A 56 4.66 6.83 -13.76
CA PHE A 56 6.10 6.63 -13.66
C PHE A 56 6.71 6.05 -14.94
N ASP A 57 6.07 5.01 -15.48
CA ASP A 57 6.56 4.17 -16.56
C ASP A 57 6.06 4.58 -17.95
N ARG A 58 5.02 5.40 -18.00
CA ARG A 58 4.36 5.81 -19.26
C ARG A 58 3.84 7.24 -19.18
N VAL A 59 3.41 7.77 -20.30
CA VAL A 59 2.85 9.13 -20.41
C VAL A 59 1.32 9.10 -20.36
N VAL A 60 0.72 8.01 -20.81
CA VAL A 60 -0.73 7.84 -20.97
C VAL A 60 -1.13 6.49 -20.43
N LEU A 61 -2.22 6.44 -19.67
CA LEU A 61 -2.91 5.23 -19.22
C LEU A 61 -4.25 5.15 -19.97
N LYS A 62 -4.52 4.02 -20.62
CA LYS A 62 -5.74 3.80 -21.43
C LYS A 62 -6.86 3.20 -20.58
N PRO A 63 -8.14 3.33 -21.01
CA PRO A 63 -9.24 2.65 -20.38
C PRO A 63 -9.00 1.14 -20.24
N GLY A 64 -9.32 0.58 -19.06
CA GLY A 64 -9.10 -0.82 -18.72
C GLY A 64 -7.69 -1.18 -18.27
N GLU A 65 -6.72 -0.30 -18.43
CA GLU A 65 -5.35 -0.52 -17.97
C GLU A 65 -5.20 -0.22 -16.48
N GLU A 66 -4.22 -0.88 -15.88
CA GLU A 66 -3.77 -0.68 -14.50
C GLU A 66 -2.32 -0.16 -14.51
N ALA A 67 -2.00 0.71 -13.58
CA ALA A 67 -0.64 1.19 -13.36
C ALA A 67 -0.41 1.60 -11.91
N ILE A 68 0.85 1.57 -11.49
CA ILE A 68 1.29 2.20 -10.25
C ILE A 68 1.59 3.65 -10.54
N VAL A 69 0.94 4.53 -9.79
CA VAL A 69 1.00 5.96 -10.00
C VAL A 69 1.21 6.70 -8.68
N GLN A 70 1.63 7.94 -8.75
CA GLN A 70 1.69 8.83 -7.60
C GLN A 70 0.54 9.83 -7.67
N LEU A 71 -0.25 9.87 -6.60
CA LEU A 71 -1.22 10.93 -6.36
C LEU A 71 -0.51 12.07 -5.63
N ARG A 72 -0.63 13.28 -6.14
CA ARG A 72 -0.17 14.50 -5.49
C ARG A 72 -1.38 15.37 -5.19
N MET A 73 -1.82 15.30 -3.94
CA MET A 73 -2.96 16.05 -3.44
C MET A 73 -2.61 17.54 -3.29
N GLU A 74 -3.59 18.40 -3.48
CA GLU A 74 -3.43 19.86 -3.26
C GLU A 74 -3.69 20.25 -1.80
N GLN A 75 -4.27 19.34 -1.01
CA GLN A 75 -4.55 19.50 0.42
C GLN A 75 -4.01 18.31 1.20
N VAL A 76 -3.68 18.55 2.46
CA VAL A 76 -3.27 17.48 3.38
C VAL A 76 -4.48 16.60 3.67
N THR A 77 -4.27 15.30 3.58
CA THR A 77 -5.26 14.27 3.93
C THR A 77 -4.59 13.14 4.70
N ALA A 78 -5.37 12.29 5.35
CA ALA A 78 -4.86 11.10 5.99
C ALA A 78 -5.35 9.88 5.23
N MET A 79 -4.46 8.95 4.94
CA MET A 79 -4.73 7.69 4.22
C MET A 79 -3.99 6.55 4.88
N LYS A 80 -4.46 5.32 4.69
CA LYS A 80 -3.76 4.09 5.08
C LYS A 80 -3.44 3.25 3.85
N ALA A 81 -2.40 2.44 3.95
CA ALA A 81 -2.18 1.37 2.97
C ALA A 81 -3.39 0.42 2.99
N GLY A 82 -3.87 0.05 1.81
CA GLY A 82 -5.07 -0.75 1.62
C GLY A 82 -6.37 0.06 1.46
N ASP A 83 -6.37 1.37 1.72
CA ASP A 83 -7.56 2.19 1.50
C ASP A 83 -7.93 2.25 0.02
N HIS A 84 -9.23 2.19 -0.27
CA HIS A 84 -9.77 2.33 -1.62
C HIS A 84 -10.14 3.78 -1.90
N PHE A 85 -9.99 4.16 -3.16
CA PHE A 85 -10.35 5.48 -3.64
C PHE A 85 -10.98 5.42 -5.03
N VAL A 86 -11.69 6.48 -5.40
CA VAL A 86 -12.26 6.69 -6.73
C VAL A 86 -11.73 8.00 -7.30
N ILE A 87 -11.51 8.02 -8.61
CA ILE A 87 -11.12 9.24 -9.32
C ILE A 87 -12.14 9.62 -10.39
N ARG A 88 -12.34 10.93 -10.54
CA ARG A 88 -13.23 11.51 -11.54
C ARG A 88 -12.51 12.64 -12.29
N PHE A 89 -12.84 12.80 -13.58
CA PHE A 89 -12.39 13.98 -14.32
C PHE A 89 -12.98 15.25 -13.75
N TYR A 90 -12.24 16.36 -13.95
CA TYR A 90 -12.63 17.67 -13.47
C TYR A 90 -13.80 18.24 -14.29
N SER A 91 -13.74 18.08 -15.62
CA SER A 91 -14.78 18.56 -16.53
C SER A 91 -14.77 17.77 -17.85
N PRO A 92 -15.88 17.18 -18.27
CA PRO A 92 -17.06 16.89 -17.45
C PRO A 92 -16.73 15.96 -16.29
N VAL A 93 -17.55 16.02 -15.23
CA VAL A 93 -17.38 15.17 -14.04
C VAL A 93 -17.80 13.74 -14.39
N GLU A 94 -16.82 12.90 -14.69
CA GLU A 94 -17.01 11.51 -15.10
C GLU A 94 -16.11 10.61 -14.24
N THR A 95 -16.66 9.53 -13.71
CA THR A 95 -15.86 8.52 -12.98
C THR A 95 -15.01 7.76 -13.99
N ILE A 96 -13.71 7.79 -13.82
CA ILE A 96 -12.76 7.22 -14.76
C ILE A 96 -12.03 6.00 -14.22
N GLY A 97 -12.01 5.82 -12.92
CA GLY A 97 -11.32 4.70 -12.31
C GLY A 97 -11.28 4.80 -10.80
N GLY A 98 -10.49 3.94 -10.22
CA GLY A 98 -10.22 3.89 -8.79
C GLY A 98 -9.06 2.96 -8.52
N GLY A 99 -8.77 2.74 -7.25
CA GLY A 99 -7.66 1.90 -6.89
C GLY A 99 -7.45 1.75 -5.40
N VAL A 100 -6.24 1.33 -5.05
CA VAL A 100 -5.83 1.04 -3.68
C VAL A 100 -4.56 1.81 -3.34
N VAL A 101 -4.52 2.39 -2.16
CA VAL A 101 -3.34 3.06 -1.61
C VAL A 101 -2.30 2.02 -1.23
N LEU A 102 -1.11 2.11 -1.81
CA LEU A 102 0.02 1.23 -1.50
C LEU A 102 0.91 1.86 -0.42
N ASN A 103 1.25 3.14 -0.59
CA ASN A 103 2.04 3.90 0.37
C ASN A 103 1.42 5.27 0.60
N PRO A 104 0.84 5.50 1.79
CA PRO A 104 0.20 6.78 2.11
C PRO A 104 1.20 7.95 2.26
N ASN A 105 2.47 7.66 2.52
CA ASN A 105 3.53 8.66 2.72
C ASN A 105 4.56 8.57 1.59
N GLY A 106 4.10 8.78 0.35
CA GLY A 106 4.96 8.81 -0.83
C GLY A 106 5.97 9.96 -0.79
N VAL A 107 7.16 9.72 -1.33
CA VAL A 107 8.17 10.76 -1.55
C VAL A 107 8.08 11.25 -2.99
N LYS A 108 8.13 12.57 -3.20
CA LYS A 108 8.07 13.16 -4.55
C LYS A 108 9.15 12.56 -5.46
N ARG A 109 8.73 11.91 -6.53
CA ARG A 109 9.62 11.25 -7.51
C ARG A 109 9.58 11.94 -8.85
N LYS A 110 10.71 11.84 -9.57
CA LYS A 110 10.82 12.33 -10.95
C LYS A 110 10.31 11.26 -11.92
N LYS A 111 9.86 11.70 -13.11
CA LYS A 111 9.48 10.84 -14.22
C LYS A 111 10.65 9.90 -14.60
N GLY A 112 10.37 8.60 -14.80
CA GLY A 112 11.39 7.60 -15.16
C GLY A 112 12.02 6.84 -13.99
N GLN A 113 11.60 7.10 -12.74
CA GLN A 113 11.98 6.24 -11.62
C GLN A 113 11.03 5.04 -11.57
N ASN A 114 11.60 3.82 -11.47
CA ASN A 114 10.85 2.56 -11.56
C ASN A 114 9.69 2.48 -10.58
N ALA A 115 8.50 2.14 -11.12
CA ALA A 115 7.30 1.85 -10.34
C ALA A 115 7.53 0.71 -9.32
N ASP A 116 8.33 -0.30 -9.68
CA ASP A 116 8.69 -1.41 -8.80
C ASP A 116 9.45 -0.97 -7.55
N ALA A 117 10.29 0.07 -7.67
CA ALA A 117 10.94 0.66 -6.51
C ALA A 117 9.93 1.37 -5.59
N ALA A 118 8.82 1.90 -6.14
CA ALA A 118 7.73 2.49 -5.36
C ALA A 118 6.97 1.42 -4.58
N VAL A 119 6.69 0.27 -5.22
CA VAL A 119 5.99 -0.88 -4.60
C VAL A 119 6.88 -1.55 -3.56
N ARG A 120 8.14 -1.83 -3.90
CA ARG A 120 9.10 -2.41 -2.95
C ARG A 120 9.33 -1.49 -1.75
N TYR A 121 9.29 -0.17 -1.96
CA TYR A 121 9.41 0.80 -0.88
C TYR A 121 8.11 0.88 -0.05
N ALA A 122 6.95 0.71 -0.65
CA ALA A 122 5.67 0.67 0.05
C ALA A 122 5.54 -0.57 0.94
N CYS A 123 5.93 -1.74 0.41
CA CYS A 123 5.90 -2.99 1.18
C CYS A 123 7.05 -3.12 2.21
N THR A 124 8.16 -2.38 2.03
CA THR A 124 9.34 -2.52 2.90
C THR A 124 9.74 -1.25 3.66
N GLY A 125 9.29 -0.06 3.24
CA GLY A 125 9.87 1.21 3.70
C GLY A 125 9.48 1.63 5.12
N LYS A 126 8.22 1.50 5.53
CA LYS A 126 7.80 1.83 6.92
C LYS A 126 8.14 0.72 7.91
N GLU A 127 8.02 -0.51 7.47
CA GLU A 127 8.38 -1.67 8.29
C GLU A 127 9.88 -1.76 8.49
N ARG A 128 10.70 -1.53 7.44
CA ARG A 128 12.15 -1.45 7.58
C ARG A 128 12.62 -0.28 8.45
N LYS A 129 12.02 0.91 8.36
CA LYS A 129 12.38 2.02 9.27
C LYS A 129 11.97 1.77 10.70
N LYS A 130 10.81 1.14 10.95
CA LYS A 130 10.44 0.67 12.31
C LYS A 130 11.31 -0.48 12.78
N ALA A 131 11.60 -1.44 11.91
CA ALA A 131 12.47 -2.57 12.22
C ALA A 131 13.93 -2.12 12.40
N HIS A 132 14.46 -1.21 11.59
CA HIS A 132 15.79 -0.63 11.78
C HIS A 132 15.89 0.24 13.04
N ALA A 133 14.86 1.01 13.37
CA ALA A 133 14.80 1.76 14.63
C ALA A 133 14.64 0.85 15.86
N ALA A 134 14.10 -0.36 15.66
CA ALA A 134 13.94 -1.37 16.70
C ALA A 134 15.12 -2.37 16.78
N GLY A 135 16.02 -2.38 15.78
CA GLY A 135 17.21 -3.23 15.74
C GLY A 135 16.93 -4.74 15.69
N LYS A 136 15.88 -5.18 14.97
CA LYS A 136 15.28 -6.49 15.24
C LYS A 136 15.28 -7.48 14.08
N ILE A 137 15.11 -7.05 12.83
CA ILE A 137 15.28 -7.93 11.66
C ILE A 137 16.54 -7.51 10.91
N THR A 138 17.52 -8.41 10.81
CA THR A 138 18.77 -8.17 10.07
C THR A 138 18.56 -8.43 8.57
N GLU A 139 19.44 -7.87 7.72
CA GLU A 139 19.42 -8.16 6.27
C GLU A 139 19.59 -9.65 5.97
N GLU A 140 20.33 -10.37 6.82
CA GLU A 140 20.50 -11.82 6.74
C GLU A 140 19.18 -12.57 6.95
N MET A 141 18.34 -12.14 7.88
CA MET A 141 17.02 -12.75 8.10
C MET A 141 16.05 -12.50 6.93
N CYS A 142 16.15 -11.36 6.26
CA CYS A 142 15.34 -11.09 5.07
C CYS A 142 15.72 -11.96 3.86
N GLY A 143 16.94 -12.49 3.82
CA GLY A 143 17.41 -13.46 2.82
C GLY A 143 17.18 -14.92 3.18
N ASN A 144 16.68 -15.20 4.39
CA ASN A 144 16.41 -16.56 4.86
C ASN A 144 15.24 -17.17 4.06
N SER A 145 15.42 -18.42 3.59
CA SER A 145 14.41 -19.13 2.81
C SER A 145 13.08 -19.29 3.54
N VAL A 146 13.14 -19.53 4.87
CA VAL A 146 11.98 -19.67 5.74
C VAL A 146 11.21 -18.34 5.84
N PHE A 147 11.88 -17.21 5.94
CA PHE A 147 11.27 -15.89 5.95
C PHE A 147 10.48 -15.62 4.67
N LEU A 148 11.09 -15.90 3.52
CA LEU A 148 10.45 -15.70 2.21
C LEU A 148 9.24 -16.63 2.01
N GLN A 149 9.36 -17.89 2.40
CA GLN A 149 8.26 -18.86 2.31
C GLN A 149 7.08 -18.50 3.23
N LEU A 150 7.35 -18.06 4.46
CA LEU A 150 6.33 -17.57 5.37
C LEU A 150 5.63 -16.32 4.82
N GLN A 151 6.39 -15.38 4.33
CA GLN A 151 5.84 -14.16 3.73
C GLN A 151 4.95 -14.50 2.52
N GLU A 152 5.37 -15.39 1.65
CA GLU A 152 4.59 -15.83 0.48
C GLU A 152 3.31 -16.57 0.91
N LEU A 153 3.39 -17.45 1.92
CA LEU A 153 2.25 -18.19 2.47
C LEU A 153 1.16 -17.24 2.97
N TYR A 154 1.54 -16.24 3.80
CA TYR A 154 0.58 -15.28 4.35
C TYR A 154 0.05 -14.30 3.31
N LEU A 155 0.85 -13.91 2.32
CA LEU A 155 0.40 -13.07 1.20
C LEU A 155 -0.61 -13.81 0.31
N LYS A 156 -0.41 -15.11 0.06
CA LYS A 156 -1.34 -15.94 -0.73
C LYS A 156 -2.64 -16.23 0.01
N SER A 157 -2.62 -16.30 1.33
CA SER A 157 -3.80 -16.61 2.16
C SER A 157 -4.85 -15.48 2.17
N GLY A 158 -4.48 -14.25 1.81
CA GLY A 158 -5.38 -13.11 1.73
C GLY A 158 -6.12 -12.83 3.04
N PHE A 159 -7.47 -12.86 3.00
CA PHE A 159 -8.32 -12.59 4.18
C PHE A 159 -8.53 -13.81 5.11
N MET A 160 -8.02 -14.97 4.76
CA MET A 160 -8.11 -16.18 5.60
C MET A 160 -6.70 -16.68 5.90
N PRO A 161 -6.03 -16.09 6.90
CA PRO A 161 -4.69 -16.53 7.29
C PRO A 161 -4.72 -17.98 7.77
N PRO A 162 -3.67 -18.77 7.50
CA PRO A 162 -3.59 -20.15 7.93
C PRO A 162 -3.52 -20.24 9.47
N LEU A 163 -4.03 -21.34 10.02
CA LEU A 163 -3.90 -21.60 11.44
C LEU A 163 -2.42 -21.73 11.84
N THR A 164 -2.04 -21.13 12.95
CA THR A 164 -0.67 -21.15 13.47
C THR A 164 -0.11 -22.58 13.59
N ASP A 165 -0.95 -23.54 13.98
CA ASP A 165 -0.52 -24.94 14.12
C ASP A 165 -0.31 -25.62 12.77
N GLU A 166 -1.02 -25.24 11.72
CA GLU A 166 -0.80 -25.73 10.35
C GLU A 166 0.53 -25.18 9.80
N VAL A 167 0.79 -23.90 10.04
CA VAL A 167 2.05 -23.28 9.64
C VAL A 167 3.22 -23.98 10.35
N LYS A 168 3.15 -24.18 11.66
CA LYS A 168 4.17 -24.91 12.42
C LYS A 168 4.41 -26.32 11.91
N LYS A 169 3.36 -27.05 11.52
CA LYS A 169 3.49 -28.41 10.95
C LYS A 169 4.17 -28.37 9.59
N GLY A 170 3.82 -27.39 8.72
CA GLY A 170 4.43 -27.23 7.42
C GLY A 170 5.94 -26.97 7.46
N PHE A 171 6.43 -26.33 8.51
CA PHE A 171 7.84 -25.96 8.71
C PHE A 171 8.55 -26.79 9.80
N SER A 172 8.01 -27.95 10.19
CA SER A 172 8.51 -28.75 11.31
C SER A 172 9.96 -29.28 11.13
N GLY A 173 10.51 -29.24 9.92
CA GLY A 173 11.88 -29.62 9.62
C GLY A 173 12.89 -28.47 9.56
N GLU A 174 12.44 -27.22 9.63
CA GLU A 174 13.30 -26.04 9.50
C GLU A 174 13.80 -25.56 10.87
N ARG A 175 15.11 -25.63 11.09
CA ARG A 175 15.73 -25.27 12.39
C ARG A 175 15.46 -23.81 12.79
N ASP A 176 15.41 -22.91 11.81
CA ASP A 176 15.30 -21.47 12.04
C ASP A 176 13.85 -20.98 12.08
N PHE A 177 12.86 -21.86 11.85
CA PHE A 177 11.45 -21.48 11.76
C PHE A 177 10.98 -20.69 12.99
N SER A 178 11.24 -21.19 14.19
CA SER A 178 10.76 -20.55 15.42
C SER A 178 11.36 -19.16 15.61
N GLU A 179 12.64 -19.01 15.34
CA GLU A 179 13.35 -17.73 15.47
C GLU A 179 12.83 -16.71 14.46
N VAL A 180 12.71 -17.11 13.19
CA VAL A 180 12.20 -16.26 12.11
C VAL A 180 10.73 -15.89 12.36
N PHE A 181 9.88 -16.85 12.71
CA PHE A 181 8.47 -16.62 12.97
C PHE A 181 8.26 -15.63 14.12
N PHE A 182 8.94 -15.86 15.27
CA PHE A 182 8.84 -14.95 16.41
C PHE A 182 9.43 -13.57 16.12
N ALA A 183 10.48 -13.47 15.32
CA ALA A 183 11.01 -12.19 14.87
C ALA A 183 9.99 -11.43 13.99
N MET A 184 9.33 -12.12 13.06
CA MET A 184 8.28 -11.53 12.20
C MET A 184 7.08 -11.01 13.01
N VAL A 185 6.66 -11.76 14.04
CA VAL A 185 5.58 -11.34 14.95
C VAL A 185 6.02 -10.17 15.83
N ARG A 186 7.19 -10.26 16.44
CA ARG A 186 7.74 -9.22 17.31
C ARG A 186 7.91 -7.89 16.57
N ASP A 187 8.33 -7.94 15.32
CA ASP A 187 8.64 -6.77 14.52
C ASP A 187 7.45 -6.27 13.68
N GLY A 188 6.27 -6.91 13.85
CA GLY A 188 5.02 -6.49 13.26
C GLY A 188 4.88 -6.80 11.77
N VAL A 189 5.71 -7.70 11.22
CA VAL A 189 5.56 -8.24 9.86
C VAL A 189 4.36 -9.18 9.80
N LEU A 190 4.20 -10.02 10.84
CA LEU A 190 3.00 -10.80 11.11
C LEU A 190 2.26 -10.17 12.30
N VAL A 191 0.97 -9.94 12.13
CA VAL A 191 0.10 -9.36 13.16
C VAL A 191 -0.89 -10.42 13.60
N ARG A 192 -0.97 -10.63 14.91
CA ARG A 192 -1.92 -11.57 15.49
C ARG A 192 -3.35 -11.06 15.27
N PHE A 193 -4.16 -11.86 14.62
CA PHE A 193 -5.56 -11.54 14.34
C PHE A 193 -6.47 -12.06 15.46
N ASP A 194 -6.26 -13.31 15.92
CA ASP A 194 -6.93 -13.91 17.06
C ASP A 194 -5.98 -14.88 17.78
N GLU A 195 -6.50 -15.71 18.72
CA GLU A 195 -5.66 -16.66 19.47
C GLU A 195 -4.99 -17.75 18.61
N LYS A 196 -5.48 -17.97 17.38
CA LYS A 196 -5.06 -19.06 16.48
C LYS A 196 -4.44 -18.61 15.17
N HIS A 197 -4.59 -17.32 14.80
CA HIS A 197 -4.15 -16.77 13.51
C HIS A 197 -3.23 -15.56 13.68
N TYR A 198 -2.25 -15.45 12.78
CA TYR A 198 -1.38 -14.29 12.61
C TYR A 198 -1.55 -13.67 11.24
#